data_9c6b7c0d65353909e346e30e205d4a39
#
_entry.id   9c6b7c0d65353909e346e30e205d4a39
#
_cell.length_a   1.000
_cell.length_b   1.000
_cell.length_c   1.000
_cell.angle_alpha   90.00
_cell.angle_beta   90.00
_cell.angle_gamma   90.00
#
_symmetry.space_group_name_H-M   'P 1'
#
loop_
_entity.id
_entity.type
_entity.pdbx_description
1 polymer ?
#
loop_
_entity_poly.entity_id
_entity_poly.type
_entity_poly.pdbx_seq_one_letter_code
_entity_poly.pdbx_strand_id
1 'polypeptide(L)'
;HAIKVVARRTGLSAHVIRIWEKRYGAVAPKRTATNRRLYSEEHIERLNLLRDITQAGHSIGHIARLPVEKLRKLVPGNTVPPGTDATLPAPGFLDDSIAAVKRLDFHALEDALTRAESALGAQGLLQRVVGPLAQAIGYLWRDGTITAAHEHFASAVIRTFLSHAARPFAGAADAPVLVVATPSGQLHELGALLAAASAANLGWHIIYLGASLPAAEIAGAAKQNHARAVALSLVYPEDDPRLEPELARLLELL
;
A
#
# COMPACT_ATOMS: atom_id res chain seq x y z
N HIS A 1 -6.83 -16.15 22.34
CA HIS A 1 -7.76 -15.85 21.23
C HIS A 1 -7.37 -16.64 19.98
N ALA A 2 -8.37 -17.11 19.22
CA ALA A 2 -8.14 -17.71 17.91
C ALA A 2 -7.75 -16.62 16.87
N ILE A 3 -6.99 -17.00 15.83
CA ILE A 3 -6.48 -16.06 14.83
C ILE A 3 -7.58 -15.20 14.15
N LYS A 4 -8.78 -15.75 13.96
CA LYS A 4 -9.92 -14.98 13.40
C LYS A 4 -10.33 -13.81 14.30
N VAL A 5 -10.29 -13.99 15.64
CA VAL A 5 -10.59 -12.94 16.61
C VAL A 5 -9.48 -11.89 16.61
N VAL A 6 -8.22 -12.33 16.55
CA VAL A 6 -7.06 -11.44 16.48
C VAL A 6 -7.11 -10.60 15.21
N ALA A 7 -7.36 -11.21 14.06
CA ALA A 7 -7.47 -10.52 12.77
C ALA A 7 -8.55 -9.41 12.83
N ARG A 8 -9.73 -9.71 13.38
CA ARG A 8 -10.81 -8.71 13.53
C ARG A 8 -10.42 -7.57 14.47
N ARG A 9 -9.73 -7.87 15.59
CA ARG A 9 -9.33 -6.88 16.60
C ARG A 9 -8.14 -6.03 16.20
N THR A 10 -7.27 -6.55 15.36
CA THR A 10 -6.07 -5.84 14.90
C THR A 10 -6.22 -5.21 13.52
N GLY A 11 -7.25 -5.54 12.76
CA GLY A 11 -7.38 -5.13 11.36
C GLY A 11 -6.35 -5.79 10.42
N LEU A 12 -5.51 -6.69 10.92
CA LEU A 12 -4.54 -7.45 10.11
C LEU A 12 -5.20 -8.71 9.56
N SER A 13 -4.89 -9.08 8.32
CA SER A 13 -5.34 -10.38 7.80
C SER A 13 -4.68 -11.53 8.56
N ALA A 14 -5.36 -12.68 8.65
CA ALA A 14 -4.80 -13.88 9.27
C ALA A 14 -3.50 -14.34 8.58
N HIS A 15 -3.35 -14.04 7.30
CA HIS A 15 -2.16 -14.31 6.51
C HIS A 15 -0.97 -13.45 6.97
N VAL A 16 -1.17 -12.13 7.08
CA VAL A 16 -0.16 -11.19 7.58
C VAL A 16 0.30 -11.57 8.98
N ILE A 17 -0.63 -11.91 9.89
CA ILE A 17 -0.30 -12.33 11.26
C ILE A 17 0.62 -13.57 11.24
N ARG A 18 0.34 -14.57 10.37
CA ARG A 18 1.17 -15.77 10.24
C ARG A 18 2.56 -15.47 9.66
N ILE A 19 2.65 -14.58 8.67
CA ILE A 19 3.94 -14.14 8.12
C ILE A 19 4.74 -13.42 9.19
N TRP A 20 4.14 -12.49 9.92
CA TRP A 20 4.81 -11.74 10.98
C TRP A 20 5.30 -12.65 12.11
N GLU A 21 4.50 -13.68 12.48
CA GLU A 21 4.90 -14.75 13.41
C GLU A 21 6.10 -15.54 12.85
N LYS A 22 5.93 -16.12 11.65
CA LYS A 22 6.87 -17.13 11.12
C LYS A 22 8.19 -16.49 10.65
N ARG A 23 8.11 -15.37 9.93
CA ARG A 23 9.28 -14.77 9.26
C ARG A 23 10.01 -13.76 10.14
N TYR A 24 9.28 -13.01 10.94
CA TYR A 24 9.85 -11.92 11.73
C TYR A 24 9.85 -12.15 13.24
N GLY A 25 9.17 -13.21 13.72
CA GLY A 25 9.07 -13.50 15.14
C GLY A 25 8.33 -12.43 15.94
N ALA A 26 7.38 -11.74 15.29
CA ALA A 26 6.66 -10.61 15.87
C ALA A 26 5.85 -10.99 17.12
N VAL A 27 5.27 -12.19 17.13
CA VAL A 27 4.55 -12.81 18.26
C VAL A 27 4.81 -14.31 18.29
N ALA A 28 4.66 -14.92 19.47
CA ALA A 28 4.85 -16.35 19.70
C ALA A 28 3.60 -16.96 20.37
N PRO A 29 2.53 -17.26 19.60
CA PRO A 29 1.30 -17.78 20.16
C PRO A 29 1.49 -19.20 20.71
N LYS A 30 0.85 -19.52 21.83
CA LYS A 30 0.76 -20.88 22.34
C LYS A 30 -0.03 -21.75 21.36
N ARG A 31 0.21 -23.07 21.38
CA ARG A 31 -0.55 -24.03 20.59
C ARG A 31 -1.39 -24.92 21.48
N THR A 32 -2.61 -25.20 21.04
CA THR A 32 -3.47 -26.19 21.70
C THR A 32 -2.97 -27.60 21.43
N ALA A 33 -3.52 -28.62 22.15
CA ALA A 33 -3.28 -30.02 21.85
C ALA A 33 -3.63 -30.40 20.39
N THR A 34 -4.57 -29.69 19.76
CA THR A 34 -4.95 -29.85 18.35
C THR A 34 -4.13 -28.96 17.39
N ASN A 35 -2.97 -28.48 17.83
CA ASN A 35 -2.02 -27.64 17.07
C ASN A 35 -2.58 -26.30 16.57
N ARG A 36 -3.67 -25.79 17.18
CA ARG A 36 -4.24 -24.47 16.84
C ARG A 36 -3.53 -23.37 17.62
N ARG A 37 -3.31 -22.22 16.98
CA ARG A 37 -2.69 -21.02 17.57
C ARG A 37 -3.64 -20.34 18.54
N LEU A 38 -3.11 -19.97 19.72
CA LEU A 38 -3.77 -19.18 20.73
C LEU A 38 -2.95 -17.94 21.06
N TYR A 39 -3.53 -16.78 20.83
CA TYR A 39 -2.93 -15.46 21.06
C TYR A 39 -3.41 -14.88 22.39
N SER A 40 -2.52 -14.21 23.13
CA SER A 40 -2.84 -13.45 24.35
C SER A 40 -3.29 -12.02 24.01
N GLU A 41 -3.78 -11.27 25.01
CA GLU A 41 -4.04 -9.84 24.89
C GLU A 41 -2.77 -9.06 24.56
N GLU A 42 -1.63 -9.42 25.15
CA GLU A 42 -0.33 -8.84 24.85
C GLU A 42 0.08 -8.99 23.39
N HIS A 43 -0.24 -10.15 22.79
CA HIS A 43 -0.01 -10.36 21.36
C HIS A 43 -0.89 -9.45 20.49
N ILE A 44 -2.14 -9.21 20.91
CA ILE A 44 -3.05 -8.31 20.20
C ILE A 44 -2.54 -6.86 20.30
N GLU A 45 -2.17 -6.41 21.51
CA GLU A 45 -1.56 -5.09 21.70
C GLU A 45 -0.31 -4.90 20.84
N ARG A 46 0.60 -5.87 20.89
CA ARG A 46 1.84 -5.83 20.10
C ARG A 46 1.58 -5.77 18.61
N LEU A 47 0.62 -6.56 18.10
CA LEU A 47 0.26 -6.57 16.68
C LEU A 47 -0.38 -5.23 16.25
N ASN A 48 -1.17 -4.59 17.12
CA ASN A 48 -1.71 -3.25 16.87
C ASN A 48 -0.58 -2.22 16.74
N LEU A 49 0.35 -2.19 17.70
CA LEU A 49 1.50 -1.29 17.66
C LEU A 49 2.34 -1.49 16.38
N LEU A 50 2.64 -2.75 16.04
CA LEU A 50 3.40 -3.06 14.81
C LEU A 50 2.66 -2.62 13.55
N ARG A 51 1.33 -2.79 13.49
CA ARG A 51 0.50 -2.31 12.39
C ARG A 51 0.62 -0.78 12.27
N ASP A 52 0.38 -0.06 13.35
CA ASP A 52 0.37 1.40 13.35
C ASP A 52 1.72 1.98 12.92
N ILE A 53 2.82 1.38 13.41
CA ILE A 53 4.18 1.78 13.05
C ILE A 53 4.51 1.42 11.59
N THR A 54 4.05 0.26 11.09
CA THR A 54 4.26 -0.09 9.67
C THR A 54 3.43 0.81 8.75
N GLN A 55 2.23 1.20 9.15
CA GLN A 55 1.42 2.18 8.43
C GLN A 55 2.08 3.57 8.41
N ALA A 56 2.89 3.89 9.42
CA ALA A 56 3.71 5.10 9.46
C ALA A 56 5.00 4.99 8.62
N GLY A 57 5.20 3.90 7.86
CA GLY A 57 6.31 3.74 6.92
C GLY A 57 7.50 2.94 7.43
N HIS A 58 7.47 2.41 8.66
CA HIS A 58 8.55 1.56 9.16
C HIS A 58 8.46 0.12 8.62
N SER A 59 9.60 -0.46 8.26
CA SER A 59 9.67 -1.86 7.84
C SER A 59 9.46 -2.81 9.02
N ILE A 60 8.55 -3.78 8.86
CA ILE A 60 8.30 -4.82 9.87
C ILE A 60 9.59 -5.56 10.28
N GLY A 61 10.51 -5.79 9.35
CA GLY A 61 11.78 -6.46 9.62
C GLY A 61 12.62 -5.75 10.68
N HIS A 62 12.56 -4.42 10.75
CA HIS A 62 13.31 -3.61 11.72
C HIS A 62 12.62 -3.50 13.08
N ILE A 63 11.28 -3.54 13.12
CA ILE A 63 10.51 -3.25 14.34
C ILE A 63 9.95 -4.49 15.01
N ALA A 64 9.82 -5.62 14.30
CA ALA A 64 9.14 -6.82 14.80
C ALA A 64 9.72 -7.37 16.11
N ARG A 65 11.01 -7.18 16.38
CA ARG A 65 11.70 -7.69 17.57
C ARG A 65 11.91 -6.64 18.66
N LEU A 66 11.47 -5.40 18.43
CA LEU A 66 11.61 -4.35 19.45
C LEU A 66 10.69 -4.63 20.65
N PRO A 67 11.12 -4.30 21.89
CA PRO A 67 10.26 -4.33 23.06
C PRO A 67 9.03 -3.44 22.90
N VAL A 68 7.92 -3.79 23.56
CA VAL A 68 6.64 -3.04 23.47
C VAL A 68 6.84 -1.56 23.87
N GLU A 69 7.69 -1.28 24.86
CA GLU A 69 7.99 0.08 25.33
C GLU A 69 8.67 0.93 24.23
N LYS A 70 9.53 0.31 23.41
CA LYS A 70 10.13 0.98 22.24
C LYS A 70 9.12 1.15 21.12
N LEU A 71 8.26 0.15 20.88
CA LEU A 71 7.18 0.25 19.90
C LEU A 71 6.22 1.38 20.24
N ARG A 72 5.80 1.50 21.52
CA ARG A 72 4.93 2.61 21.97
C ARG A 72 5.52 4.00 21.71
N LYS A 73 6.85 4.14 21.75
CA LYS A 73 7.53 5.41 21.43
C LYS A 73 7.60 5.70 19.92
N LEU A 74 7.46 4.69 19.08
CA LEU A 74 7.50 4.82 17.62
C LEU A 74 6.09 5.01 17.01
N VAL A 75 5.04 4.80 17.78
CA VAL A 75 3.66 5.06 17.31
C VAL A 75 3.50 6.56 17.07
N PRO A 76 3.06 6.99 15.87
CA PRO A 76 2.78 8.40 15.59
C PRO A 76 1.73 8.92 16.60
N GLY A 77 2.11 9.86 17.44
CA GLY A 77 1.28 10.40 18.53
C GLY A 77 2.01 10.55 19.86
N ASN A 78 3.16 9.88 20.06
CA ASN A 78 3.91 9.94 21.32
C ASN A 78 5.28 10.62 21.24
N THR A 79 5.72 11.05 20.05
CA THR A 79 6.93 11.87 19.89
C THR A 79 6.67 12.92 18.83
N VAL A 80 6.41 14.13 19.22
CA VAL A 80 6.51 15.33 18.40
C VAL A 80 7.99 15.65 18.22
N PRO A 81 8.57 15.61 16.99
CA PRO A 81 9.84 16.27 16.75
C PRO A 81 9.64 17.78 16.89
N PRO A 82 10.52 18.53 17.55
CA PRO A 82 10.40 19.96 17.61
C PRO A 82 10.65 20.54 16.21
N GLY A 83 9.61 21.08 15.58
CA GLY A 83 9.78 21.90 14.37
C GLY A 83 8.83 21.70 13.19
N THR A 84 7.73 20.97 13.32
CA THR A 84 6.64 21.01 12.34
C THR A 84 5.31 21.19 13.07
N ASP A 85 4.60 22.26 12.74
CA ASP A 85 3.26 22.58 13.25
C ASP A 85 2.27 21.41 13.01
N ALA A 86 2.15 20.53 14.01
CA ALA A 86 1.24 19.37 13.98
C ALA A 86 -0.07 19.68 14.76
N THR A 87 -0.61 20.89 14.63
CA THR A 87 -1.77 21.35 15.39
C THR A 87 -2.97 21.78 14.55
N LEU A 88 -3.08 21.28 13.32
CA LEU A 88 -4.37 21.30 12.63
C LEU A 88 -4.82 19.85 12.46
N PRO A 89 -6.07 19.49 12.86
CA PRO A 89 -6.65 18.23 12.41
C PRO A 89 -6.51 18.20 10.90
N ALA A 90 -5.94 17.11 10.36
CA ALA A 90 -5.82 16.98 8.91
C ALA A 90 -7.19 17.27 8.32
N PRO A 91 -7.37 18.26 7.42
CA PRO A 91 -8.65 18.50 6.79
C PRO A 91 -9.18 17.16 6.32
N GLY A 92 -10.48 16.90 6.42
CA GLY A 92 -11.11 15.61 6.12
C GLY A 92 -11.05 15.19 4.65
N PHE A 93 -9.89 15.41 4.01
CA PHE A 93 -9.68 15.11 2.58
C PHE A 93 -9.97 13.65 2.25
N LEU A 94 -9.61 12.73 3.15
CA LEU A 94 -9.91 11.31 2.98
C LEU A 94 -11.42 11.05 3.08
N ASP A 95 -12.07 11.62 4.09
CA ASP A 95 -13.52 11.47 4.29
C ASP A 95 -14.30 12.14 3.16
N ASP A 96 -13.90 13.33 2.71
CA ASP A 96 -14.46 14.03 1.56
C ASP A 96 -14.34 13.16 0.30
N SER A 97 -13.16 12.55 0.08
CA SER A 97 -12.91 11.68 -1.06
C SER A 97 -13.78 10.40 -1.01
N ILE A 98 -13.88 9.76 0.15
CA ILE A 98 -14.77 8.59 0.34
C ILE A 98 -16.24 8.96 0.08
N ALA A 99 -16.67 10.11 0.59
CA ALA A 99 -18.02 10.60 0.36
C ALA A 99 -18.30 10.90 -1.12
N ALA A 100 -17.34 11.46 -1.85
CA ALA A 100 -17.42 11.69 -3.28
C ALA A 100 -17.51 10.38 -4.07
N VAL A 101 -16.67 9.39 -3.73
CA VAL A 101 -16.73 8.04 -4.34
C VAL A 101 -18.10 7.40 -4.15
N LYS A 102 -18.66 7.44 -2.93
CA LYS A 102 -20.00 6.88 -2.64
C LYS A 102 -21.11 7.52 -3.46
N ARG A 103 -20.95 8.77 -3.90
CA ARG A 103 -21.90 9.48 -4.76
C ARG A 103 -21.58 9.41 -6.25
N LEU A 104 -20.47 8.77 -6.64
CA LEU A 104 -19.92 8.78 -7.99
C LEU A 104 -19.71 10.21 -8.52
N ASP A 105 -19.29 11.13 -7.63
CA ASP A 105 -19.15 12.54 -7.90
C ASP A 105 -17.69 12.86 -8.30
N PHE A 106 -17.47 12.97 -9.62
CA PHE A 106 -16.16 13.21 -10.21
C PHE A 106 -15.56 14.54 -9.72
N HIS A 107 -16.33 15.62 -9.77
CA HIS A 107 -15.83 16.95 -9.43
C HIS A 107 -15.48 17.07 -7.94
N ALA A 108 -16.32 16.50 -7.07
CA ALA A 108 -16.05 16.49 -5.63
C ALA A 108 -14.79 15.67 -5.29
N LEU A 109 -14.55 14.56 -5.99
CA LEU A 109 -13.36 13.75 -5.78
C LEU A 109 -12.10 14.46 -6.28
N GLU A 110 -12.14 15.03 -7.50
CA GLU A 110 -11.04 15.80 -8.08
C GLU A 110 -10.69 17.02 -7.22
N ASP A 111 -11.68 17.75 -6.75
CA ASP A 111 -11.53 18.89 -5.84
C ASP A 111 -10.88 18.48 -4.51
N ALA A 112 -11.31 17.37 -3.90
CA ALA A 112 -10.74 16.88 -2.65
C ALA A 112 -9.25 16.53 -2.82
N LEU A 113 -8.89 15.85 -3.92
CA LEU A 113 -7.51 15.50 -4.25
C LEU A 113 -6.66 16.75 -4.53
N THR A 114 -7.18 17.73 -5.27
CA THR A 114 -6.48 18.98 -5.58
C THR A 114 -6.22 19.81 -4.33
N ARG A 115 -7.20 19.92 -3.43
CA ARG A 115 -7.03 20.61 -2.14
C ARG A 115 -6.00 19.88 -1.27
N ALA A 116 -6.05 18.54 -1.27
CA ALA A 116 -5.08 17.74 -0.53
C ALA A 116 -3.66 17.90 -1.07
N GLU A 117 -3.47 17.91 -2.39
CA GLU A 117 -2.18 18.16 -3.02
C GLU A 117 -1.62 19.52 -2.64
N SER A 118 -2.46 20.56 -2.73
CA SER A 118 -2.08 21.92 -2.39
C SER A 118 -1.69 22.09 -0.91
N ALA A 119 -2.35 21.34 -0.02
CA ALA A 119 -2.12 21.42 1.43
C ALA A 119 -0.96 20.53 1.92
N LEU A 120 -0.77 19.34 1.32
CA LEU A 120 0.13 18.30 1.79
C LEU A 120 1.35 18.09 0.89
N GLY A 121 1.36 18.70 -0.30
CA GLY A 121 2.32 18.40 -1.35
C GLY A 121 2.11 17.01 -1.97
N ALA A 122 2.82 16.72 -3.06
CA ALA A 122 2.66 15.48 -3.83
C ALA A 122 2.86 14.21 -2.97
N GLN A 123 3.91 14.17 -2.16
CA GLN A 123 4.19 13.01 -1.30
C GLN A 123 3.15 12.86 -0.18
N GLY A 124 2.74 13.96 0.44
CA GLY A 124 1.71 13.96 1.48
C GLY A 124 0.34 13.52 0.94
N LEU A 125 -0.02 13.95 -0.28
CA LEU A 125 -1.21 13.47 -0.99
C LEU A 125 -1.18 11.95 -1.14
N LEU A 126 -0.09 11.38 -1.67
CA LEU A 126 0.01 9.94 -1.90
C LEU A 126 -0.08 9.13 -0.61
N GLN A 127 0.63 9.55 0.44
CA GLN A 127 0.73 8.78 1.69
C GLN A 127 -0.49 8.96 2.60
N ARG A 128 -1.08 10.14 2.64
CA ARG A 128 -2.12 10.51 3.62
C ARG A 128 -3.53 10.51 3.04
N VAL A 129 -3.67 10.53 1.72
CA VAL A 129 -4.99 10.57 1.07
C VAL A 129 -5.14 9.43 0.07
N VAL A 130 -4.35 9.38 -1.00
CA VAL A 130 -4.62 8.43 -2.11
C VAL A 130 -4.38 6.98 -1.69
N GLY A 131 -3.29 6.68 -0.97
CA GLY A 131 -3.04 5.34 -0.45
C GLY A 131 -4.12 4.85 0.52
N PRO A 132 -4.47 5.61 1.58
CA PRO A 132 -5.60 5.29 2.46
C PRO A 132 -6.95 5.20 1.74
N LEU A 133 -7.21 6.06 0.74
CA LEU A 133 -8.43 6.01 -0.08
C LEU A 133 -8.52 4.70 -0.86
N ALA A 134 -7.45 4.29 -1.53
CA ALA A 134 -7.42 3.02 -2.26
C ALA A 134 -7.68 1.81 -1.34
N GLN A 135 -7.11 1.83 -0.11
CA GLN A 135 -7.38 0.81 0.89
C GLN A 135 -8.84 0.84 1.36
N ALA A 136 -9.38 2.03 1.67
CA ALA A 136 -10.76 2.20 2.11
C ALA A 136 -11.76 1.70 1.06
N ILE A 137 -11.54 2.02 -0.23
CA ILE A 137 -12.35 1.54 -1.35
C ILE A 137 -12.34 0.00 -1.40
N GLY A 138 -11.17 -0.63 -1.27
CA GLY A 138 -11.05 -2.08 -1.25
C GLY A 138 -11.80 -2.73 -0.07
N TYR A 139 -11.83 -2.09 1.11
CA TYR A 139 -12.61 -2.55 2.27
C TYR A 139 -14.12 -2.39 2.06
N LEU A 140 -14.55 -1.21 1.61
CA LEU A 140 -15.97 -0.89 1.38
C LEU A 140 -16.58 -1.75 0.26
N TRP A 141 -15.79 -2.12 -0.74
CA TRP A 141 -16.22 -3.06 -1.77
C TRP A 141 -16.38 -4.49 -1.23
N ARG A 142 -15.41 -4.96 -0.43
CA ARG A 142 -15.46 -6.30 0.15
C ARG A 142 -16.58 -6.50 1.17
N ASP A 143 -16.95 -5.46 1.92
CA ASP A 143 -18.06 -5.52 2.88
C ASP A 143 -19.42 -5.22 2.23
N GLY A 144 -19.46 -4.90 0.93
CA GLY A 144 -20.67 -4.63 0.18
C GLY A 144 -21.25 -3.23 0.36
N THR A 145 -20.55 -2.33 1.06
CA THR A 145 -20.98 -0.92 1.24
C THR A 145 -20.98 -0.16 -0.07
N ILE A 146 -20.05 -0.49 -0.97
CA ILE A 146 -19.97 0.05 -2.34
C ILE A 146 -19.93 -1.09 -3.35
N THR A 147 -20.26 -0.78 -4.61
CA THR A 147 -20.24 -1.74 -5.72
C THR A 147 -18.96 -1.63 -6.54
N ALA A 148 -18.72 -2.57 -7.44
CA ALA A 148 -17.62 -2.51 -8.43
C ALA A 148 -17.64 -1.21 -9.25
N ALA A 149 -18.83 -0.64 -9.53
CA ALA A 149 -18.94 0.62 -10.24
C ALA A 149 -18.25 1.78 -9.48
N HIS A 150 -18.37 1.82 -8.16
CA HIS A 150 -17.70 2.83 -7.33
C HIS A 150 -16.18 2.62 -7.29
N GLU A 151 -15.73 1.36 -7.23
CA GLU A 151 -14.30 1.03 -7.28
C GLU A 151 -13.70 1.45 -8.62
N HIS A 152 -14.33 1.08 -9.74
CA HIS A 152 -13.89 1.45 -11.08
C HIS A 152 -13.89 2.98 -11.29
N PHE A 153 -14.94 3.65 -10.82
CA PHE A 153 -15.03 5.11 -10.85
C PHE A 153 -13.84 5.73 -10.10
N ALA A 154 -13.61 5.34 -8.85
CA ALA A 154 -12.53 5.88 -8.03
C ALA A 154 -11.17 5.61 -8.66
N SER A 155 -10.93 4.38 -9.15
CA SER A 155 -9.69 3.99 -9.82
C SER A 155 -9.44 4.82 -11.07
N ALA A 156 -10.47 5.10 -11.89
CA ALA A 156 -10.36 5.93 -13.08
C ALA A 156 -10.01 7.39 -12.73
N VAL A 157 -10.69 7.97 -11.74
CA VAL A 157 -10.42 9.36 -11.30
C VAL A 157 -9.02 9.50 -10.73
N ILE A 158 -8.62 8.59 -9.82
CA ILE A 158 -7.28 8.59 -9.22
C ILE A 158 -6.20 8.47 -10.30
N ARG A 159 -6.38 7.55 -11.27
CA ARG A 159 -5.45 7.38 -12.38
C ARG A 159 -5.31 8.66 -13.20
N THR A 160 -6.42 9.25 -13.60
CA THR A 160 -6.44 10.51 -14.36
C THR A 160 -5.77 11.63 -13.59
N PHE A 161 -6.12 11.79 -12.31
CA PHE A 161 -5.54 12.79 -11.44
C PHE A 161 -4.02 12.63 -11.32
N LEU A 162 -3.54 11.42 -11.00
CA LEU A 162 -2.11 11.14 -10.88
C LEU A 162 -1.35 11.31 -12.20
N SER A 163 -1.99 11.07 -13.34
CA SER A 163 -1.38 11.29 -14.66
C SER A 163 -1.20 12.77 -14.98
N HIS A 164 -2.05 13.67 -14.45
CA HIS A 164 -1.98 15.10 -14.65
C HIS A 164 -1.15 15.83 -13.58
N ALA A 165 -1.37 15.50 -12.31
CA ALA A 165 -0.67 16.10 -11.18
C ALA A 165 0.81 15.69 -11.15
N ALA A 166 1.06 14.47 -11.56
CA ALA A 166 2.40 13.97 -11.73
C ALA A 166 2.80 14.17 -13.21
N ARG A 167 3.57 15.20 -13.51
CA ARG A 167 4.62 15.04 -14.54
C ARG A 167 5.78 14.27 -13.92
N PRO A 168 5.55 13.14 -13.23
CA PRO A 168 6.52 12.48 -12.38
C PRO A 168 7.39 11.52 -13.15
N PHE A 169 7.10 11.33 -14.44
CA PHE A 169 7.79 10.32 -15.22
C PHE A 169 9.01 10.85 -15.99
N ALA A 170 9.23 12.17 -15.96
CA ALA A 170 10.42 12.82 -16.53
C ALA A 170 11.48 13.01 -15.43
N GLY A 171 12.20 11.95 -15.10
CA GLY A 171 13.41 12.07 -14.27
C GLY A 171 14.52 12.85 -14.96
N ALA A 172 15.54 13.30 -14.21
CA ALA A 172 16.76 13.83 -14.79
C ALA A 172 17.40 12.78 -15.75
N ALA A 173 18.21 13.23 -16.71
CA ALA A 173 18.79 12.36 -17.75
C ALA A 173 19.62 11.19 -17.17
N ASP A 174 20.14 11.31 -15.95
CA ASP A 174 20.94 10.35 -15.21
C ASP A 174 20.18 9.65 -14.08
N ALA A 175 18.87 9.88 -13.97
CA ALA A 175 18.02 9.28 -12.93
C ALA A 175 17.98 7.74 -13.11
N PRO A 176 17.99 6.98 -12.01
CA PRO A 176 17.81 5.53 -12.10
C PRO A 176 16.43 5.18 -12.64
N VAL A 177 16.37 4.23 -13.58
CA VAL A 177 15.13 3.80 -14.22
C VAL A 177 14.45 2.73 -13.38
N LEU A 178 13.15 2.90 -13.14
CA LEU A 178 12.26 1.93 -12.51
C LEU A 178 11.15 1.54 -13.50
N VAL A 179 11.06 0.26 -13.83
CA VAL A 179 9.90 -0.29 -14.54
C VAL A 179 8.84 -0.69 -13.53
N VAL A 180 7.59 -0.28 -13.77
CA VAL A 180 6.46 -0.56 -12.88
C VAL A 180 5.32 -1.20 -13.66
N ALA A 181 4.81 -2.33 -13.17
CA ALA A 181 3.74 -3.08 -13.81
C ALA A 181 2.93 -3.91 -12.81
N THR A 182 1.88 -4.57 -13.29
CA THR A 182 1.33 -5.76 -12.63
C THR A 182 1.52 -6.98 -13.54
N PRO A 183 1.84 -8.16 -12.99
CA PRO A 183 2.04 -9.37 -13.79
C PRO A 183 0.71 -9.91 -14.36
N SER A 184 0.81 -10.86 -15.29
CA SER A 184 -0.33 -11.49 -15.93
C SER A 184 -1.43 -11.91 -14.94
N GLY A 185 -2.67 -11.54 -15.21
CA GLY A 185 -3.83 -11.84 -14.38
C GLY A 185 -4.09 -10.83 -13.24
N GLN A 186 -3.12 -9.98 -12.90
CA GLN A 186 -3.28 -8.95 -11.89
C GLN A 186 -3.82 -7.65 -12.52
N LEU A 187 -5.13 -7.39 -12.37
CA LEU A 187 -5.80 -6.26 -13.01
C LEU A 187 -5.84 -4.98 -12.15
N HIS A 188 -5.60 -5.11 -10.84
CA HIS A 188 -5.64 -3.99 -9.90
C HIS A 188 -4.33 -3.20 -9.91
N GLU A 189 -4.29 -2.12 -10.68
CA GLU A 189 -3.08 -1.36 -10.94
C GLU A 189 -2.85 -0.12 -10.04
N LEU A 190 -3.81 0.24 -9.18
CA LEU A 190 -3.66 1.42 -8.30
C LEU A 190 -2.40 1.34 -7.42
N GLY A 191 -2.06 0.15 -6.94
CA GLY A 191 -0.82 -0.07 -6.18
C GLY A 191 0.44 0.21 -7.01
N ALA A 192 0.44 -0.19 -8.27
CA ALA A 192 1.52 0.09 -9.21
C ALA A 192 1.65 1.60 -9.50
N LEU A 193 0.52 2.29 -9.72
CA LEU A 193 0.49 3.74 -9.92
C LEU A 193 1.01 4.51 -8.70
N LEU A 194 0.60 4.11 -7.50
CA LEU A 194 1.08 4.71 -6.25
C LEU A 194 2.59 4.49 -6.05
N ALA A 195 3.09 3.29 -6.36
CA ALA A 195 4.52 3.00 -6.31
C ALA A 195 5.29 3.85 -7.33
N ALA A 196 4.78 3.96 -8.56
CA ALA A 196 5.34 4.78 -9.62
C ALA A 196 5.42 6.25 -9.22
N ALA A 197 4.31 6.83 -8.76
CA ALA A 197 4.24 8.23 -8.33
C ALA A 197 5.17 8.51 -7.13
N SER A 198 5.22 7.58 -6.16
CA SER A 198 6.10 7.71 -4.99
C SER A 198 7.58 7.67 -5.38
N ALA A 199 7.97 6.76 -6.27
CA ALA A 199 9.33 6.63 -6.76
C ALA A 199 9.75 7.85 -7.60
N ALA A 200 8.84 8.38 -8.43
CA ALA A 200 9.07 9.60 -9.19
C ALA A 200 9.37 10.80 -8.28
N ASN A 201 8.62 10.96 -7.19
CA ASN A 201 8.88 12.00 -6.17
C ASN A 201 10.24 11.83 -5.48
N LEU A 202 10.82 10.62 -5.52
CA LEU A 202 12.17 10.31 -5.01
C LEU A 202 13.26 10.43 -6.09
N GLY A 203 12.93 10.92 -7.27
CA GLY A 203 13.89 11.18 -8.35
C GLY A 203 14.14 10.02 -9.30
N TRP A 204 13.31 8.96 -9.29
CA TRP A 204 13.39 7.90 -10.29
C TRP A 204 12.78 8.31 -11.62
N HIS A 205 13.38 7.83 -12.72
CA HIS A 205 12.74 7.83 -14.02
C HIS A 205 11.81 6.62 -14.12
N ILE A 206 10.52 6.84 -14.35
CA ILE A 206 9.50 5.77 -14.29
C ILE A 206 9.11 5.34 -15.70
N ILE A 207 9.12 4.03 -15.91
CA ILE A 207 8.48 3.38 -17.06
C ILE A 207 7.30 2.57 -16.54
N TYR A 208 6.13 3.17 -16.66
CA TYR A 208 4.88 2.55 -16.24
C TYR A 208 4.26 1.77 -17.40
N LEU A 209 4.12 0.45 -17.25
CA LEU A 209 3.62 -0.45 -18.29
C LEU A 209 2.14 -0.79 -18.16
N GLY A 210 1.51 -0.48 -17.00
CA GLY A 210 0.11 -0.79 -16.77
C GLY A 210 -0.12 -2.18 -16.18
N ALA A 211 -1.35 -2.70 -16.40
CA ALA A 211 -1.82 -3.91 -15.77
C ALA A 211 -1.69 -5.16 -16.64
N SER A 212 -1.51 -6.31 -15.98
CA SER A 212 -1.62 -7.65 -16.57
C SER A 212 -0.65 -7.92 -17.73
N LEU A 213 0.65 -7.69 -17.50
CA LEU A 213 1.68 -7.98 -18.50
C LEU A 213 2.41 -9.30 -18.22
N PRO A 214 2.76 -10.06 -19.28
CA PRO A 214 3.61 -11.24 -19.16
C PRO A 214 5.03 -10.89 -18.70
N ALA A 215 5.69 -11.82 -18.01
CA ALA A 215 7.06 -11.69 -17.52
C ALA A 215 8.06 -11.29 -18.63
N ALA A 216 7.90 -11.85 -19.83
CA ALA A 216 8.76 -11.56 -20.97
C ALA A 216 8.68 -10.09 -21.43
N GLU A 217 7.49 -9.50 -21.41
CA GLU A 217 7.27 -8.09 -21.78
C GLU A 217 7.88 -7.15 -20.72
N ILE A 218 7.67 -7.46 -19.45
CA ILE A 218 8.24 -6.69 -18.34
C ILE A 218 9.77 -6.75 -18.38
N ALA A 219 10.36 -7.94 -18.56
CA ALA A 219 11.80 -8.12 -18.66
C ALA A 219 12.37 -7.43 -19.91
N GLY A 220 11.67 -7.52 -21.04
CA GLY A 220 12.05 -6.84 -22.28
C GLY A 220 12.13 -5.33 -22.09
N ALA A 221 11.10 -4.72 -21.51
CA ALA A 221 11.08 -3.30 -21.20
C ALA A 221 12.20 -2.90 -20.21
N ALA A 222 12.45 -3.72 -19.20
CA ALA A 222 13.49 -3.46 -18.20
C ALA A 222 14.89 -3.47 -18.87
N LYS A 223 15.18 -4.45 -19.70
CA LYS A 223 16.46 -4.54 -20.44
C LYS A 223 16.64 -3.41 -21.45
N GLN A 224 15.60 -3.15 -22.25
CA GLN A 224 15.64 -2.09 -23.26
C GLN A 224 15.97 -0.71 -22.67
N ASN A 225 15.49 -0.45 -21.46
CA ASN A 225 15.64 0.84 -20.79
C ASN A 225 16.73 0.83 -19.71
N HIS A 226 17.55 -0.21 -19.64
CA HIS A 226 18.59 -0.36 -18.62
C HIS A 226 18.06 -0.11 -17.19
N ALA A 227 16.87 -0.65 -16.90
CA ALA A 227 16.20 -0.42 -15.63
C ALA A 227 17.04 -0.97 -14.47
N ARG A 228 17.19 -0.16 -13.44
CA ARG A 228 17.88 -0.53 -12.19
C ARG A 228 17.02 -1.43 -11.31
N ALA A 229 15.70 -1.33 -11.45
CA ALA A 229 14.74 -2.13 -10.68
C ALA A 229 13.43 -2.32 -11.45
N VAL A 230 12.70 -3.37 -11.07
CA VAL A 230 11.32 -3.62 -11.49
C VAL A 230 10.46 -3.66 -10.24
N ALA A 231 9.37 -2.89 -10.21
CA ALA A 231 8.37 -2.90 -9.15
C ALA A 231 7.08 -3.55 -9.66
N LEU A 232 6.58 -4.53 -8.91
CA LEU A 232 5.34 -5.23 -9.23
C LEU A 232 4.29 -4.99 -8.15
N SER A 233 3.07 -4.67 -8.56
CA SER A 233 1.92 -4.63 -7.66
C SER A 233 1.12 -5.93 -7.76
N LEU A 234 0.92 -6.58 -6.62
CA LEU A 234 0.20 -7.84 -6.47
C LEU A 234 -0.91 -7.63 -5.44
N VAL A 235 -2.17 -7.70 -5.87
CA VAL A 235 -3.31 -7.39 -5.00
C VAL A 235 -4.32 -8.53 -4.96
N TYR A 236 -4.84 -8.95 -6.11
CA TYR A 236 -5.88 -9.95 -6.22
C TYR A 236 -5.90 -10.61 -7.61
N PRO A 237 -6.09 -11.93 -7.69
CA PRO A 237 -6.16 -12.89 -6.57
C PRO A 237 -4.79 -13.11 -5.90
N GLU A 238 -4.79 -13.27 -4.55
CA GLU A 238 -3.55 -13.48 -3.77
C GLU A 238 -2.98 -14.89 -3.96
N ASP A 239 -3.83 -15.84 -4.36
CA ASP A 239 -3.55 -17.28 -4.52
C ASP A 239 -3.63 -17.74 -5.99
N ASP A 240 -3.39 -16.85 -6.96
CA ASP A 240 -3.33 -17.22 -8.37
C ASP A 240 -2.18 -18.23 -8.60
N PRO A 241 -2.48 -19.47 -8.99
CA PRO A 241 -1.45 -20.51 -9.17
C PRO A 241 -0.46 -20.19 -10.30
N ARG A 242 -0.79 -19.23 -11.18
CA ARG A 242 0.09 -18.77 -12.26
C ARG A 242 1.12 -17.75 -11.79
N LEU A 243 0.91 -17.13 -10.63
CA LEU A 243 1.75 -16.04 -10.16
C LEU A 243 3.18 -16.49 -9.84
N GLU A 244 3.34 -17.61 -9.12
CA GLU A 244 4.67 -18.12 -8.77
C GLU A 244 5.53 -18.48 -10.00
N PRO A 245 5.02 -19.24 -11.00
CA PRO A 245 5.76 -19.49 -12.25
C PRO A 245 6.08 -18.21 -13.03
N GLU A 246 5.16 -17.25 -13.06
CA GLU A 246 5.34 -15.98 -13.77
C GLU A 246 6.45 -15.13 -13.13
N LEU A 247 6.50 -15.06 -11.80
CA LEU A 247 7.57 -14.37 -11.07
C LEU A 247 8.92 -15.08 -11.22
N ALA A 248 8.95 -16.41 -11.18
CA ALA A 248 10.15 -17.17 -11.41
C ALA A 248 10.68 -16.92 -12.83
N ARG A 249 9.78 -16.93 -13.84
CA ARG A 249 10.13 -16.62 -15.22
C ARG A 249 10.67 -15.20 -15.38
N LEU A 250 10.08 -14.23 -14.69
CA LEU A 250 10.59 -12.85 -14.71
C LEU A 250 12.03 -12.77 -14.17
N LEU A 251 12.31 -13.44 -13.04
CA LEU A 251 13.65 -13.47 -12.44
C LEU A 251 14.69 -14.13 -13.35
N GLU A 252 14.32 -15.18 -14.09
CA GLU A 252 15.21 -15.81 -15.08
C GLU A 252 15.52 -14.89 -16.25
N LEU A 253 14.55 -14.02 -16.60
CA LEU A 253 14.67 -13.13 -17.76
C LEU A 253 15.33 -11.79 -17.43
N LEU A 254 15.47 -11.38 -16.17
CA LEU A 254 16.17 -10.16 -15.75
C LEU A 254 17.68 -10.37 -15.61
#